data_049f9572d0742e311759373cc664d575
#
_entry.id   049f9572d0742e311759373cc664d575
#
_cell.length_a   1.000
_cell.length_b   1.000
_cell.length_c   1.000
_cell.angle_alpha   90.00
_cell.angle_beta   90.00
_cell.angle_gamma   90.00
#
_symmetry.space_group_name_H-M   'P 1'
#
loop_
_entity.id
_entity.type
_entity.pdbx_description
1 polymer ?
#
loop_
_entity_poly.entity_id
_entity_poly.type
_entity_poly.pdbx_seq_one_letter_code
_entity_poly.pdbx_strand_id
1 'polypeptide(L)'
;MDQIYRIFTDGSAIGNPGPGGWGVVVIQGKERWEMSGAHPWTTISEMELVAAVQALRSVEDRARIELHSDSEYLIYGMRAFVSRWQRQGWRNRRGTQLQHRELWTELIELNTSLPIRWKWIKGHSGHRDQSRADELAYEAARSLRVQQKVAA
;
A
#
# COMPACT_ATOMS: atom_id res chain seq x y z
N MET A 1 -25.46 0.61 -11.38
CA MET A 1 -24.34 0.09 -12.16
C MET A 1 -23.15 -0.12 -11.27
N ASP A 2 -22.54 -1.30 -11.39
CA ASP A 2 -21.38 -1.63 -10.60
C ASP A 2 -20.17 -0.81 -11.06
N GLN A 3 -19.75 0.13 -10.23
CA GLN A 3 -18.57 0.92 -10.51
C GLN A 3 -17.35 0.15 -9.99
N ILE A 4 -16.39 -0.05 -10.86
CA ILE A 4 -15.12 -0.70 -10.49
C ILE A 4 -14.06 0.37 -10.34
N TYR A 5 -13.44 0.40 -9.16
CA TYR A 5 -12.27 1.23 -8.89
C TYR A 5 -11.01 0.40 -9.15
N ARG A 6 -10.20 0.87 -10.05
CA ARG A 6 -8.89 0.27 -10.30
C ARG A 6 -7.86 1.10 -9.58
N ILE A 7 -7.17 0.48 -8.64
CA ILE A 7 -6.23 1.16 -7.74
C ILE A 7 -4.83 0.59 -7.95
N PHE A 8 -3.84 1.47 -7.98
CA PHE A 8 -2.43 1.13 -8.08
C PHE A 8 -1.72 1.77 -6.90
N THR A 9 -1.00 0.97 -6.13
CA THR A 9 -0.33 1.44 -4.91
C THR A 9 1.15 1.07 -4.94
N ASP A 10 1.96 1.91 -4.32
CA ASP A 10 3.38 1.62 -4.14
C ASP A 10 3.94 2.31 -2.90
N GLY A 11 5.07 1.81 -2.43
CA GLY A 11 5.80 2.36 -1.29
C GLY A 11 7.28 2.47 -1.59
N SER A 12 7.93 3.43 -0.97
CA SER A 12 9.34 3.70 -1.14
C SER A 12 9.96 4.12 0.19
N ALA A 13 11.24 3.83 0.38
CA ALA A 13 12.01 4.34 1.51
C ALA A 13 13.45 4.54 1.09
N ILE A 14 14.00 5.71 1.39
CA ILE A 14 15.37 6.03 1.07
C ILE A 14 16.25 5.60 2.25
N GLY A 15 17.13 4.59 2.02
CA GLY A 15 17.96 4.00 3.06
C GLY A 15 17.33 2.80 3.77
N ASN A 16 16.09 2.51 3.58
CA ASN A 16 15.29 1.35 4.03
C ASN A 16 15.84 0.59 5.27
N PRO A 17 15.71 1.13 6.54
CA PRO A 17 14.80 2.21 6.90
C PRO A 17 15.35 3.61 6.63
N GLY A 18 14.41 4.55 6.52
CA GLY A 18 14.74 5.96 6.27
C GLY A 18 13.48 6.75 5.96
N PRO A 19 13.63 7.98 5.44
CA PRO A 19 12.46 8.74 4.99
C PRO A 19 11.76 7.99 3.87
N GLY A 20 10.46 7.80 3.99
CA GLY A 20 9.69 7.04 3.05
C GLY A 20 8.48 7.77 2.51
N GLY A 21 7.88 7.19 1.49
CA GLY A 21 6.69 7.72 0.87
C GLY A 21 5.78 6.62 0.34
N TRP A 22 4.53 6.97 0.14
CA TRP A 22 3.55 6.10 -0.46
C TRP A 22 2.83 6.83 -1.59
N GLY A 23 2.39 6.08 -2.58
CA GLY A 23 1.69 6.62 -3.75
C GLY A 23 0.52 5.77 -4.14
N VAL A 24 -0.54 6.43 -4.61
CA VAL A 24 -1.80 5.80 -5.01
C VAL A 24 -2.30 6.46 -6.29
N VAL A 25 -2.71 5.65 -7.25
CA VAL A 25 -3.43 6.07 -8.43
C VAL A 25 -4.78 5.36 -8.44
N VAL A 26 -5.86 6.09 -8.57
CA VAL A 26 -7.21 5.53 -8.63
C VAL A 26 -7.85 5.89 -9.96
N ILE A 27 -8.43 4.90 -10.62
CA ILE A 27 -9.13 5.07 -11.90
C ILE A 27 -10.54 4.50 -11.75
N GLN A 28 -11.53 5.33 -12.06
CA GLN A 28 -12.92 4.91 -12.10
C GLN A 28 -13.57 5.49 -13.34
N GLY A 29 -13.81 4.64 -14.33
CA GLY A 29 -14.34 5.10 -15.60
C GLY A 29 -13.40 6.09 -16.26
N LYS A 30 -13.86 7.32 -16.47
CA LYS A 30 -13.07 8.41 -17.05
C LYS A 30 -12.34 9.25 -15.98
N GLU A 31 -12.68 9.06 -14.72
CA GLU A 31 -12.08 9.82 -13.63
C GLU A 31 -10.77 9.15 -13.18
N ARG A 32 -9.84 10.01 -12.80
CA ARG A 32 -8.53 9.59 -12.33
C ARG A 32 -8.06 10.58 -11.27
N TRP A 33 -7.59 10.07 -10.14
CA TRP A 33 -6.96 10.92 -9.12
C TRP A 33 -5.76 10.21 -8.50
N GLU A 34 -4.94 11.02 -7.86
CA GLU A 34 -3.69 10.57 -7.26
C GLU A 34 -3.61 11.02 -5.81
N MET A 35 -2.95 10.24 -5.00
CA MET A 35 -2.68 10.55 -3.60
C MET A 35 -1.25 10.15 -3.27
N SER A 36 -0.62 10.87 -2.37
CA SER A 36 0.69 10.50 -1.87
C SER A 36 0.92 11.07 -0.46
N GLY A 37 1.89 10.54 0.22
CA GLY A 37 2.29 11.02 1.53
C GLY A 37 3.66 10.52 1.90
N ALA A 38 4.23 11.05 2.99
CA ALA A 38 5.57 10.73 3.43
C ALA A 38 5.61 10.44 4.93
N HIS A 39 6.63 9.71 5.35
CA HIS A 39 6.90 9.39 6.74
C HIS A 39 8.40 9.56 7.04
N PRO A 40 8.76 10.21 8.16
CA PRO A 40 10.16 10.56 8.41
C PRO A 40 11.11 9.38 8.61
N TRP A 41 10.60 8.25 9.11
CA TRP A 41 11.42 7.05 9.34
C TRP A 41 10.55 5.80 9.20
N THR A 42 10.79 5.03 8.14
CA THR A 42 9.96 3.89 7.80
C THR A 42 10.71 2.90 6.90
N THR A 43 10.01 1.86 6.46
CA THR A 43 10.52 0.87 5.52
C THR A 43 9.64 0.83 4.26
N ILE A 44 10.17 0.25 3.21
CA ILE A 44 9.41 0.02 1.96
C ILE A 44 8.15 -0.79 2.27
N SER A 45 8.30 -1.89 3.03
CA SER A 45 7.16 -2.77 3.37
C SER A 45 6.06 -2.03 4.12
N GLU A 46 6.41 -1.18 5.07
CA GLU A 46 5.44 -0.37 5.80
C GLU A 46 4.71 0.58 4.87
N MET A 47 5.44 1.27 4.00
CA MET A 47 4.85 2.23 3.06
C MET A 47 3.92 1.57 2.04
N GLU A 48 4.22 0.35 1.64
CA GLU A 48 3.33 -0.42 0.76
C GLU A 48 2.01 -0.76 1.43
N LEU A 49 2.02 -1.11 2.71
CA LEU A 49 0.80 -1.33 3.48
C LEU A 49 0.03 -0.03 3.69
N VAL A 50 0.73 1.06 4.02
CA VAL A 50 0.12 2.38 4.20
C VAL A 50 -0.55 2.85 2.93
N ALA A 51 0.09 2.68 1.77
CA ALA A 51 -0.49 3.03 0.47
C ALA A 51 -1.83 2.33 0.26
N ALA A 52 -1.89 1.03 0.54
CA ALA A 52 -3.12 0.25 0.41
C ALA A 52 -4.21 0.74 1.37
N VAL A 53 -3.86 1.00 2.62
CA VAL A 53 -4.81 1.52 3.62
C VAL A 53 -5.38 2.87 3.18
N GLN A 54 -4.52 3.79 2.77
CA GLN A 54 -4.93 5.12 2.32
C GLN A 54 -5.84 5.04 1.09
N ALA A 55 -5.49 4.18 0.15
CA ALA A 55 -6.29 3.97 -1.05
C ALA A 55 -7.70 3.47 -0.71
N LEU A 56 -7.79 2.45 0.13
CA LEU A 56 -9.08 1.84 0.48
C LEU A 56 -9.96 2.77 1.31
N ARG A 57 -9.38 3.61 2.13
CA ARG A 57 -10.11 4.63 2.88
C ARG A 57 -10.70 5.72 2.00
N SER A 58 -10.12 5.93 0.82
CA SER A 58 -10.54 7.01 -0.09
C SER A 58 -11.70 6.64 -0.98
N VAL A 59 -12.08 5.37 -1.06
CA VAL A 59 -13.18 4.93 -1.92
C VAL A 59 -14.47 4.76 -1.12
N GLU A 60 -15.60 4.91 -1.82
CA GLU A 60 -16.92 4.82 -1.21
C GLU A 60 -17.29 3.38 -0.82
N ASP A 61 -18.14 3.26 0.20
CA ASP A 61 -18.72 1.99 0.58
C ASP A 61 -19.47 1.36 -0.60
N ARG A 62 -19.39 0.03 -0.70
CA ARG A 62 -20.01 -0.79 -1.77
C ARG A 62 -19.31 -0.70 -3.13
N ALA A 63 -18.18 -0.03 -3.21
CA ALA A 63 -17.38 -0.03 -4.44
C ALA A 63 -16.78 -1.41 -4.67
N ARG A 64 -16.71 -1.84 -5.92
CA ARG A 64 -15.90 -3.01 -6.31
C ARG A 64 -14.50 -2.52 -6.60
N ILE A 65 -13.51 -3.19 -6.04
CA ILE A 65 -12.13 -2.72 -6.08
C ILE A 65 -11.21 -3.77 -6.69
N GLU A 66 -10.38 -3.35 -7.61
CA GLU A 66 -9.22 -4.10 -8.06
C GLU A 66 -7.98 -3.32 -7.62
N LEU A 67 -7.27 -3.84 -6.62
CA LEU A 67 -6.06 -3.21 -6.11
C LEU A 67 -4.83 -3.93 -6.66
N HIS A 68 -4.00 -3.18 -7.36
CA HIS A 68 -2.78 -3.65 -8.00
C HIS A 68 -1.58 -3.15 -7.21
N SER A 69 -0.61 -4.02 -6.98
CA SER A 69 0.65 -3.66 -6.33
C SER A 69 1.75 -4.62 -6.82
N ASP A 70 2.99 -4.14 -6.86
CA ASP A 70 4.14 -4.98 -7.12
C ASP A 70 4.69 -5.62 -5.83
N SER A 71 4.11 -5.29 -4.69
CA SER A 71 4.49 -5.84 -3.39
C SER A 71 3.94 -7.25 -3.20
N GLU A 72 4.81 -8.24 -3.27
CA GLU A 72 4.44 -9.62 -2.92
C GLU A 72 3.99 -9.71 -1.46
N TYR A 73 4.65 -8.97 -0.58
CA TYR A 73 4.32 -8.91 0.85
C TYR A 73 2.86 -8.52 1.07
N LEU A 74 2.41 -7.44 0.43
CA LEU A 74 1.02 -6.97 0.54
C LEU A 74 0.04 -7.97 -0.10
N ILE A 75 0.28 -8.32 -1.36
CA ILE A 75 -0.69 -9.10 -2.13
C ILE A 75 -0.86 -10.51 -1.59
N TYR A 76 0.24 -11.23 -1.35
CA TYR A 76 0.16 -12.58 -0.80
C TYR A 76 -0.26 -12.56 0.67
N GLY A 77 0.11 -11.53 1.41
CA GLY A 77 -0.39 -11.34 2.76
C GLY A 77 -1.91 -11.32 2.79
N MET A 78 -2.53 -10.45 2.00
CA MET A 78 -3.98 -10.33 1.95
C MET A 78 -4.68 -11.55 1.33
N ARG A 79 -4.07 -12.18 0.33
CA ARG A 79 -4.68 -13.31 -0.36
C ARG A 79 -4.58 -14.64 0.42
N ALA A 80 -3.52 -14.82 1.22
CA ALA A 80 -3.23 -16.13 1.77
C ALA A 80 -2.85 -16.17 3.26
N PHE A 81 -2.16 -15.16 3.79
CA PHE A 81 -1.48 -15.30 5.08
C PHE A 81 -2.15 -14.59 6.25
N VAL A 82 -2.88 -13.49 6.05
CA VAL A 82 -3.40 -12.69 7.17
C VAL A 82 -4.35 -13.48 8.07
N SER A 83 -5.18 -14.37 7.53
CA SER A 83 -6.09 -15.20 8.31
C SER A 83 -5.33 -16.12 9.25
N ARG A 84 -4.23 -16.70 8.78
CA ARG A 84 -3.35 -17.54 9.58
C ARG A 84 -2.68 -16.74 10.69
N TRP A 85 -2.10 -15.60 10.34
CA TRP A 85 -1.41 -14.73 11.29
C TRP A 85 -2.35 -14.29 12.40
N GLN A 86 -3.57 -13.92 12.05
CA GLN A 86 -4.58 -13.52 13.03
C GLN A 86 -4.91 -14.65 14.00
N ARG A 87 -5.07 -15.87 13.49
CA ARG A 87 -5.34 -17.05 14.33
C ARG A 87 -4.15 -17.42 15.22
N GLN A 88 -2.93 -17.12 14.80
CA GLN A 88 -1.70 -17.40 15.53
C GLN A 88 -1.29 -16.27 16.47
N GLY A 89 -2.16 -15.26 16.68
CA GLY A 89 -1.88 -14.14 17.57
C GLY A 89 -0.76 -13.24 17.05
N TRP A 90 -0.61 -13.16 15.72
CA TRP A 90 0.40 -12.32 15.05
C TRP A 90 1.84 -12.73 15.39
N ARG A 91 2.06 -14.01 15.54
CA ARG A 91 3.39 -14.59 15.76
C ARG A 91 3.72 -15.62 14.69
N ASN A 92 5.00 -15.71 14.34
CA ASN A 92 5.45 -16.76 13.42
C ASN A 92 5.60 -18.10 14.18
N ARG A 93 6.01 -19.16 13.48
CA ARG A 93 6.19 -20.50 14.07
C ARG A 93 7.20 -20.51 15.22
N ARG A 94 8.18 -19.59 15.23
CA ARG A 94 9.19 -19.46 16.28
C ARG A 94 8.71 -18.62 17.47
N GLY A 95 7.47 -18.12 17.41
CA GLY A 95 6.92 -17.27 18.46
C GLY A 95 7.33 -15.80 18.34
N THR A 96 8.05 -15.41 17.30
CA THR A 96 8.44 -14.02 17.07
C THR A 96 7.23 -13.22 16.60
N GLN A 97 7.04 -12.04 17.17
CA GLN A 97 5.94 -11.15 16.80
C GLN A 97 6.10 -10.66 15.36
N LEU A 98 5.02 -10.74 14.59
CA LEU A 98 4.99 -10.24 13.22
C LEU A 98 4.90 -8.72 13.21
N GLN A 99 5.58 -8.09 12.25
CA GLN A 99 5.59 -6.65 12.09
C GLN A 99 4.29 -6.14 11.46
N HIS A 100 4.01 -4.87 11.68
CA HIS A 100 2.90 -4.13 11.04
C HIS A 100 1.51 -4.68 11.38
N ARG A 101 1.36 -5.25 12.57
CA ARG A 101 0.08 -5.81 13.03
C ARG A 101 -1.09 -4.84 12.87
N GLU A 102 -0.89 -3.57 13.24
CA GLU A 102 -1.95 -2.57 13.17
C GLU A 102 -2.41 -2.30 11.74
N LEU A 103 -1.45 -2.21 10.81
CA LEU A 103 -1.76 -2.00 9.39
C LEU A 103 -2.46 -3.22 8.80
N TRP A 104 -2.00 -4.42 9.13
CA TRP A 104 -2.65 -5.65 8.68
C TRP A 104 -4.07 -5.77 9.22
N THR A 105 -4.28 -5.44 10.48
CA THR A 105 -5.60 -5.47 11.12
C THR A 105 -6.56 -4.52 10.40
N GLU A 106 -6.10 -3.32 10.09
CA GLU A 106 -6.90 -2.34 9.36
C GLU A 106 -7.22 -2.81 7.94
N LEU A 107 -6.26 -3.42 7.24
CA LEU A 107 -6.49 -3.98 5.91
C LEU A 107 -7.52 -5.12 5.95
N ILE A 108 -7.49 -5.96 6.98
CA ILE A 108 -8.48 -7.02 7.17
C ILE A 108 -9.88 -6.42 7.34
N GLU A 109 -10.02 -5.39 8.16
CA GLU A 109 -11.29 -4.71 8.37
C GLU A 109 -11.84 -4.10 7.09
N LEU A 110 -11.00 -3.40 6.35
CA LEU A 110 -11.37 -2.81 5.07
C LEU A 110 -11.75 -3.89 4.04
N ASN A 111 -11.01 -4.99 4.01
CA ASN A 111 -11.27 -6.10 3.10
C ASN A 111 -12.60 -6.81 3.42
N THR A 112 -13.02 -6.78 4.68
CA THR A 112 -14.31 -7.35 5.10
C THR A 112 -15.48 -6.50 4.61
N SER A 113 -15.30 -5.17 4.60
CA SER A 113 -16.34 -4.22 4.24
C SER A 113 -16.47 -4.03 2.73
N LEU A 114 -15.43 -4.31 1.96
CA LEU A 114 -15.35 -4.00 0.54
C LEU A 114 -15.01 -5.26 -0.27
N PRO A 115 -15.65 -5.47 -1.44
CA PRO A 115 -15.28 -6.57 -2.33
C PRO A 115 -14.00 -6.21 -3.09
N ILE A 116 -12.85 -6.67 -2.59
CA ILE A 116 -11.54 -6.33 -3.13
C ILE A 116 -10.91 -7.53 -3.82
N ARG A 117 -10.42 -7.32 -5.05
CA ARG A 117 -9.52 -8.23 -5.74
C ARG A 117 -8.10 -7.73 -5.59
N TRP A 118 -7.26 -8.51 -4.97
CA TRP A 118 -5.84 -8.22 -4.76
C TRP A 118 -5.06 -8.79 -5.94
N LYS A 119 -4.42 -7.91 -6.74
CA LYS A 119 -3.72 -8.31 -7.96
C LYS A 119 -2.25 -7.93 -7.89
N TRP A 120 -1.39 -8.92 -7.97
CA TRP A 120 0.04 -8.67 -8.11
C TRP A 120 0.37 -8.24 -9.53
N ILE A 121 1.22 -7.23 -9.66
CA ILE A 121 1.74 -6.76 -10.94
C ILE A 121 3.26 -6.67 -10.82
N LYS A 122 3.96 -7.09 -11.86
CA LYS A 122 5.43 -7.04 -11.85
C LYS A 122 5.91 -5.59 -11.85
N GLY A 123 6.79 -5.25 -10.91
CA GLY A 123 7.40 -3.92 -10.83
C GLY A 123 8.27 -3.65 -12.05
N HIS A 124 8.31 -2.38 -12.47
CA HIS A 124 9.08 -1.91 -13.62
C HIS A 124 8.77 -2.66 -14.91
N SER A 125 7.54 -3.13 -15.08
CA SER A 125 7.08 -3.85 -16.26
C SER A 125 6.51 -2.95 -17.35
N GLY A 126 6.61 -1.62 -17.18
CA GLY A 126 6.10 -0.65 -18.14
C GLY A 126 4.63 -0.32 -17.98
N HIS A 127 3.98 -0.82 -16.92
CA HIS A 127 2.59 -0.46 -16.65
C HIS A 127 2.49 1.00 -16.20
N ARG A 128 1.79 1.82 -16.98
CA ARG A 128 1.73 3.27 -16.79
C ARG A 128 1.29 3.69 -15.37
N ASP A 129 0.21 3.10 -14.88
CA ASP A 129 -0.37 3.53 -13.62
C ASP A 129 0.42 3.02 -12.42
N GLN A 130 1.00 1.82 -12.52
CA GLN A 130 1.90 1.31 -11.49
C GLN A 130 3.19 2.14 -11.44
N SER A 131 3.73 2.53 -12.57
CA SER A 131 4.89 3.41 -12.66
C SER A 131 4.60 4.77 -12.04
N ARG A 132 3.37 5.28 -12.22
CA ARG A 132 2.98 6.56 -11.62
C ARG A 132 2.88 6.45 -10.10
N ALA A 133 2.34 5.37 -9.57
CA ALA A 133 2.30 5.13 -8.13
C ALA A 133 3.73 5.07 -7.54
N ASP A 134 4.66 4.42 -8.24
CA ASP A 134 6.08 4.36 -7.87
C ASP A 134 6.70 5.77 -7.83
N GLU A 135 6.47 6.58 -8.86
CA GLU A 135 6.97 7.97 -8.90
C GLU A 135 6.43 8.79 -7.73
N LEU A 136 5.15 8.69 -7.44
CA LEU A 136 4.53 9.42 -6.33
C LEU A 136 5.15 9.04 -4.99
N ALA A 137 5.36 7.76 -4.77
CA ALA A 137 5.98 7.26 -3.54
C ALA A 137 7.41 7.75 -3.40
N TYR A 138 8.20 7.63 -4.46
CA TYR A 138 9.60 8.04 -4.46
C TYR A 138 9.74 9.56 -4.27
N GLU A 139 8.95 10.35 -4.97
CA GLU A 139 8.98 11.81 -4.86
C GLU A 139 8.59 12.28 -3.46
N ALA A 140 7.60 11.65 -2.83
CA ALA A 140 7.22 11.96 -1.46
C ALA A 140 8.37 11.69 -0.48
N ALA A 141 9.02 10.53 -0.61
CA ALA A 141 10.17 10.18 0.22
C ALA A 141 11.35 11.14 0.00
N ARG A 142 11.64 11.45 -1.26
CA ARG A 142 12.73 12.35 -1.63
C ARG A 142 12.51 13.77 -1.11
N SER A 143 11.31 14.29 -1.23
CA SER A 143 10.98 15.63 -0.76
C SER A 143 11.16 15.73 0.75
N LEU A 144 10.74 14.73 1.50
CA LEU A 144 10.92 14.70 2.95
C LEU A 144 12.41 14.61 3.33
N ARG A 145 13.19 13.80 2.61
CA ARG A 145 14.63 13.70 2.82
C ARG A 145 15.34 15.05 2.63
N VAL A 146 14.96 15.79 1.59
CA VAL A 146 15.51 17.13 1.34
C VAL A 146 15.18 18.06 2.50
N GLN A 147 13.94 18.05 2.99
CA GLN A 147 13.53 18.84 4.15
C GLN A 147 14.31 18.46 5.40
N GLN A 148 14.55 17.19 5.65
CA GLN A 148 15.33 16.71 6.79
C GLN A 148 16.77 17.20 6.72
N LYS A 149 17.38 17.21 5.57
CA LYS A 149 18.75 17.71 5.37
C LYS A 149 18.86 19.22 5.61
N VAL A 150 17.85 19.98 5.20
CA VAL A 150 17.82 21.43 5.41
C VAL A 150 17.61 21.78 6.88
N ALA A 151 16.82 20.97 7.60
CA ALA A 151 16.52 21.18 9.02
C ALA A 151 17.65 20.73 9.96
N ALA A 152 18.60 19.93 9.46
CA ALA A 152 19.71 19.41 10.26
C ALA A 152 20.83 20.42 10.45
#